data_816e05081d6014ebd510ad52b4219dc0
#
_entry.id   816e05081d6014ebd510ad52b4219dc0
#
_cell.length_a   1.000
_cell.length_b   1.000
_cell.length_c   1.000
_cell.angle_alpha   90.00
_cell.angle_beta   90.00
_cell.angle_gamma   90.00
#
_symmetry.space_group_name_H-M   'P 1'
#
loop_
_entity.id
_entity.type
_entity.pdbx_description
1 polymer ?
#
loop_
_entity_poly.entity_id
_entity_poly.type
_entity_poly.pdbx_seq_one_letter_code
_entity_poly.pdbx_strand_id
1 'polypeptide(L)'
;MTGSPRPDRLPDRAEVLTMLAAFGQRAADTVPEELGSLELTWLIAEFEQRYGLQLDLDDERFGAVRTVDDATGLLRDAVLAERADPAERAGAQP
;
A
#
# COMPACT_ATOMS: atom_id res chain seq x y z
N MET A 1 7.22 1.09 -24.59
CA MET A 1 7.06 0.86 -24.16
C MET A 1 6.40 0.64 -23.61
N THR A 2 6.19 0.44 -23.65
CA THR A 2 5.55 0.44 -23.16
C THR A 2 5.43 0.43 -22.09
N GLY A 3 5.01 0.94 -21.73
CA GLY A 3 4.99 1.29 -20.47
C GLY A 3 4.86 0.20 -19.60
N SER A 4 5.73 0.08 -18.75
CA SER A 4 5.62 -0.93 -17.73
C SER A 4 4.37 -0.65 -16.92
N PRO A 5 3.55 -1.63 -16.68
CA PRO A 5 2.41 -1.43 -15.82
C PRO A 5 2.79 -1.22 -14.37
N ARG A 6 4.02 -1.53 -14.04
CA ARG A 6 4.43 -1.50 -12.65
C ARG A 6 5.32 -0.30 -12.40
N PRO A 7 5.01 0.53 -11.42
CA PRO A 7 5.87 1.67 -11.11
C PRO A 7 7.21 1.19 -10.55
N ASP A 8 8.25 1.90 -10.88
CA ASP A 8 9.58 1.57 -10.42
C ASP A 8 9.83 2.06 -9.01
N ARG A 9 9.07 3.03 -8.56
CA ARG A 9 9.30 3.63 -7.26
C ARG A 9 8.32 3.08 -6.25
N LEU A 10 8.65 3.28 -5.00
CA LEU A 10 7.79 2.86 -3.91
C LEU A 10 6.60 3.82 -3.78
N PRO A 11 5.48 3.33 -3.28
CA PRO A 11 4.37 4.22 -2.99
C PRO A 11 4.79 5.24 -1.95
N ASP A 12 4.32 6.46 -2.12
CA ASP A 12 4.64 7.52 -1.20
C ASP A 12 3.34 8.11 -0.65
N ARG A 13 3.52 9.03 0.28
CA ARG A 13 2.38 9.64 0.94
C ARG A 13 1.45 10.34 -0.06
N ALA A 14 2.02 10.98 -1.06
CA ALA A 14 1.21 11.67 -2.06
C ALA A 14 0.33 10.69 -2.82
N GLU A 15 0.85 9.53 -3.15
CA GLU A 15 0.07 8.52 -3.86
C GLU A 15 -1.05 7.99 -2.96
N VAL A 16 -0.74 7.74 -1.69
CA VAL A 16 -1.75 7.26 -0.75
C VAL A 16 -2.87 8.28 -0.62
N LEU A 17 -2.51 9.55 -0.51
CA LEU A 17 -3.51 10.61 -0.40
C LEU A 17 -4.37 10.68 -1.67
N THR A 18 -3.76 10.50 -2.82
CA THR A 18 -4.50 10.52 -4.07
C THR A 18 -5.50 9.38 -4.14
N MET A 19 -5.09 8.19 -3.70
CA MET A 19 -6.00 7.06 -3.69
C MET A 19 -7.16 7.29 -2.72
N LEU A 20 -6.86 7.81 -1.53
CA LEU A 20 -7.91 8.06 -0.55
C LEU A 20 -8.85 9.18 -1.01
N ALA A 21 -8.32 10.16 -1.72
CA ALA A 21 -9.16 11.21 -2.28
C ALA A 21 -10.16 10.63 -3.27
N ALA A 22 -9.72 9.69 -4.08
CA ALA A 22 -10.60 9.05 -5.04
C ALA A 22 -11.72 8.29 -4.34
N PHE A 23 -11.41 7.63 -3.23
CA PHE A 23 -12.42 6.92 -2.47
C PHE A 23 -13.49 7.86 -1.95
N GLY A 24 -13.08 9.01 -1.43
CA GLY A 24 -14.02 9.98 -0.88
C GLY A 24 -14.52 10.99 -1.87
N GLN A 25 -14.05 10.92 -3.12
CA GLN A 25 -14.42 11.89 -4.14
C GLN A 25 -14.15 13.31 -3.70
N ARG A 26 -12.93 13.52 -3.21
CA ARG A 26 -12.52 14.82 -2.68
C ARG A 26 -11.07 15.07 -3.07
N ALA A 27 -10.62 16.29 -2.83
CA ALA A 27 -9.25 16.66 -3.14
C ALA A 27 -8.29 16.00 -2.17
N ALA A 28 -7.08 15.69 -2.66
CA ALA A 28 -6.10 15.00 -1.85
C ALA A 28 -5.71 15.80 -0.60
N ASP A 29 -5.71 17.13 -0.71
CA ASP A 29 -5.31 17.95 0.42
C ASP A 29 -6.39 18.04 1.51
N THR A 30 -7.57 17.49 1.26
CA THR A 30 -8.62 17.44 2.27
C THR A 30 -8.74 16.09 2.94
N VAL A 31 -7.89 15.14 2.58
CA VAL A 31 -7.92 13.81 3.19
C VAL A 31 -7.37 13.91 4.60
N PRO A 32 -8.13 13.43 5.61
CA PRO A 32 -7.61 13.47 6.98
C PRO A 32 -6.44 12.53 7.16
N GLU A 33 -5.59 12.86 8.12
CA GLU A 33 -4.46 11.99 8.42
C GLU A 33 -4.92 10.66 9.02
N GLU A 34 -5.98 10.69 9.79
CA GLU A 34 -6.47 9.47 10.44
C GLU A 34 -7.34 8.68 9.48
N LEU A 35 -7.17 7.36 9.49
CA LEU A 35 -7.89 6.47 8.62
C LEU A 35 -8.88 5.63 9.39
N GLY A 36 -10.08 5.51 8.86
CA GLY A 36 -11.05 4.56 9.37
C GLY A 36 -10.82 3.18 8.78
N SER A 37 -11.47 2.19 9.37
CA SER A 37 -11.33 0.81 8.90
C SER A 37 -11.78 0.66 7.45
N LEU A 38 -12.88 1.30 7.11
CA LEU A 38 -13.40 1.19 5.75
C LEU A 38 -12.46 1.80 4.75
N GLU A 39 -11.92 2.95 5.08
CA GLU A 39 -10.96 3.62 4.20
C GLU A 39 -9.71 2.78 4.01
N LEU A 40 -9.23 2.19 5.09
CA LEU A 40 -8.04 1.35 5.01
C LEU A 40 -8.31 0.11 4.17
N THR A 41 -9.46 -0.51 4.36
CA THR A 41 -9.82 -1.68 3.58
C THR A 41 -9.84 -1.35 2.09
N TRP A 42 -10.46 -0.21 1.74
CA TRP A 42 -10.53 0.20 0.35
C TRP A 42 -9.14 0.52 -0.19
N LEU A 43 -8.33 1.21 0.62
CA LEU A 43 -6.98 1.57 0.20
C LEU A 43 -6.15 0.33 -0.12
N ILE A 44 -6.24 -0.69 0.72
CA ILE A 44 -5.49 -1.91 0.50
C ILE A 44 -5.94 -2.59 -0.80
N ALA A 45 -7.25 -2.65 -1.03
CA ALA A 45 -7.76 -3.26 -2.25
C ALA A 45 -7.29 -2.50 -3.48
N GLU A 46 -7.32 -1.18 -3.42
CA GLU A 46 -6.89 -0.36 -4.53
C GLU A 46 -5.40 -0.54 -4.80
N PHE A 47 -4.61 -0.58 -3.72
CA PHE A 47 -3.18 -0.79 -3.84
C PHE A 47 -2.88 -2.14 -4.48
N GLU A 48 -3.59 -3.17 -4.04
CA GLU A 48 -3.36 -4.51 -4.59
C GLU A 48 -3.59 -4.53 -6.10
N GLN A 49 -4.62 -3.82 -6.55
CA GLN A 49 -4.90 -3.76 -7.97
C GLN A 49 -3.84 -2.97 -8.73
N ARG A 50 -3.40 -1.86 -8.16
CA ARG A 50 -2.45 -1.00 -8.84
C ARG A 50 -1.08 -1.64 -8.97
N TYR A 51 -0.67 -2.39 -7.95
CA TYR A 51 0.68 -2.93 -7.90
C TYR A 51 0.73 -4.41 -8.24
N GLY A 52 -0.43 -5.05 -8.39
CA GLY A 52 -0.45 -6.47 -8.68
C GLY A 52 0.04 -7.33 -7.54
N LEU A 53 -0.14 -6.87 -6.32
CA LEU A 53 0.30 -7.56 -5.12
C LEU A 53 -0.89 -7.95 -4.28
N GLN A 54 -0.66 -8.89 -3.37
CA GLN A 54 -1.65 -9.19 -2.34
C GLN A 54 -1.02 -8.93 -0.99
N LEU A 55 -1.78 -8.24 -0.14
CA LEU A 55 -1.36 -7.99 1.23
C LEU A 55 -2.04 -8.97 2.15
N ASP A 56 -1.23 -9.68 2.92
CA ASP A 56 -1.73 -10.65 3.86
C ASP A 56 -1.59 -10.07 5.26
N LEU A 57 -2.64 -9.37 5.70
CA LEU A 57 -2.62 -8.67 6.97
C LEU A 57 -3.49 -9.40 7.97
N ASP A 58 -2.91 -9.67 9.13
CA ASP A 58 -3.73 -10.18 10.23
C ASP A 58 -4.40 -9.00 10.94
N ASP A 59 -5.27 -9.32 11.89
CA ASP A 59 -6.03 -8.29 12.57
C ASP A 59 -5.14 -7.34 13.34
N GLU A 60 -4.06 -7.84 13.89
CA GLU A 60 -3.16 -7.01 14.67
C GLU A 60 -2.47 -5.98 13.79
N ARG A 61 -1.96 -6.41 12.65
CA ARG A 61 -1.29 -5.48 11.75
C ARG A 61 -2.27 -4.49 11.15
N PHE A 62 -3.46 -4.97 10.80
CA PHE A 62 -4.48 -4.10 10.26
C PHE A 62 -4.84 -3.02 11.27
N GLY A 63 -5.02 -3.40 12.52
CA GLY A 63 -5.38 -2.45 13.56
C GLY A 63 -4.27 -1.49 13.94
N ALA A 64 -3.04 -1.80 13.59
CA ALA A 64 -1.92 -0.93 13.88
C ALA A 64 -1.81 0.23 12.90
N VAL A 65 -2.48 0.14 11.74
CA VAL A 65 -2.43 1.19 10.73
C VAL A 65 -3.57 2.15 10.99
N ARG A 66 -3.24 3.34 11.44
CA ARG A 66 -4.25 4.33 11.84
C ARG A 66 -4.14 5.64 11.09
N THR A 67 -3.02 5.89 10.45
CA THR A 67 -2.78 7.17 9.80
C THR A 67 -2.32 6.95 8.38
N VAL A 68 -2.31 8.03 7.62
CA VAL A 68 -1.77 8.00 6.25
C VAL A 68 -0.31 7.58 6.27
N ASP A 69 0.46 8.08 7.24
CA ASP A 69 1.87 7.69 7.35
C ASP A 69 2.01 6.20 7.63
N ASP A 70 1.19 5.66 8.54
CA ASP A 70 1.23 4.24 8.83
C ASP A 70 0.93 3.43 7.59
N ALA A 71 -0.09 3.83 6.85
CA ALA A 71 -0.47 3.13 5.63
C ALA A 71 0.63 3.20 4.58
N THR A 72 1.24 4.37 4.43
CA THR A 72 2.32 4.53 3.48
C THR A 72 3.47 3.57 3.80
N GLY A 73 3.83 3.48 5.08
CA GLY A 73 4.89 2.56 5.49
C GLY A 73 4.53 1.12 5.20
N LEU A 74 3.29 0.74 5.48
CA LEU A 74 2.84 -0.62 5.22
C LEU A 74 2.94 -0.96 3.73
N LEU A 75 2.49 -0.05 2.88
CA LEU A 75 2.50 -0.31 1.44
C LEU A 75 3.92 -0.35 0.90
N ARG A 76 4.79 0.52 1.40
CA ARG A 76 6.20 0.50 0.99
C ARG A 76 6.84 -0.83 1.37
N ASP A 77 6.58 -1.29 2.59
CA ASP A 77 7.12 -2.57 3.04
C ASP A 77 6.63 -3.72 2.16
N ALA A 78 5.37 -3.67 1.74
CA ALA A 78 4.81 -4.70 0.89
C ALA A 78 5.52 -4.75 -0.46
N VAL A 79 5.79 -3.57 -1.04
CA VAL A 79 6.48 -3.52 -2.33
C VAL A 79 7.91 -4.03 -2.17
N LEU A 80 8.58 -3.63 -1.10
CA LEU A 80 9.96 -4.09 -0.87
C LEU A 80 10.02 -5.59 -0.68
N ALA A 81 9.05 -6.16 0.03
CA ALA A 81 9.00 -7.60 0.23
C ALA A 81 8.78 -8.31 -1.10
N GLU A 82 7.94 -7.74 -1.95
CA GLU A 82 7.67 -8.36 -3.25
C GLU A 82 8.86 -8.27 -4.18
N ARG A 83 9.67 -7.22 -4.03
CA ARG A 83 10.87 -7.06 -4.85
C ARG A 83 12.01 -7.95 -4.39
N ALA A 84 11.92 -8.51 -3.20
CA ALA A 84 12.95 -9.42 -2.72
C ALA A 84 13.01 -10.63 -3.65
N ASP A 85 14.22 -11.07 -3.93
CA ASP A 85 14.42 -12.20 -4.82
C ASP A 85 13.84 -13.46 -4.17
N PRO A 86 12.88 -14.11 -4.83
CA PRO A 86 12.31 -15.34 -4.24
C PRO A 86 13.36 -16.41 -3.98
N ALA A 87 14.37 -16.50 -4.84
CA ALA A 87 15.45 -17.47 -4.63
C ALA A 87 16.23 -17.13 -3.38
N GLU A 88 16.42 -15.84 -3.14
CA GLU A 88 17.14 -15.39 -1.97
C GLU A 88 16.36 -15.73 -0.70
N ARG A 89 15.06 -15.52 -0.73
CA ARG A 89 14.23 -15.86 0.43
C ARG A 89 14.20 -17.36 0.66
N ALA A 90 14.09 -18.12 -0.43
CA ALA A 90 14.11 -19.57 -0.30
C ALA A 90 15.45 -20.05 0.22
N GLY A 91 16.53 -19.41 -0.20
CA GLY A 91 17.84 -19.77 0.27
C GLY A 91 18.06 -19.48 1.73
N ALA A 92 17.33 -18.51 2.27
CA ALA A 92 17.44 -18.19 3.67
C ALA A 92 16.74 -19.22 4.54
N GLN A 93 15.93 -20.06 3.97
CA GLN A 93 15.22 -21.08 4.71
C GLN A 93 16.12 -22.29 4.92
N PRO A 94 16.18 -22.80 6.11
CA PRO A 94 16.97 -24.01 6.33
C PRO A 94 16.38 -25.20 5.62
#